data_56429b979da956c976ab28d145a0f19e
#
_entry.id   56429b979da956c976ab28d145a0f19e
#
_cell.length_a   1.000
_cell.length_b   1.000
_cell.length_c   1.000
_cell.angle_alpha   90.00
_cell.angle_beta   90.00
_cell.angle_gamma   90.00
#
_symmetry.space_group_name_H-M   'P 1'
#
loop_
_entity.id
_entity.type
_entity.pdbx_description
1 polymer ?
#
loop_
_entity_poly.entity_id
_entity_poly.type
_entity_poly.pdbx_seq_one_letter_code
_entity_poly.pdbx_strand_id
1 'polypeptide(L)'
;MNVLKFKKNNPNWTKRDYFILSKGHGCAALYVVFNKLGILKNKDILEYSSKKGILGGHPDSTNVPGVEASTGSLGHGFPTAVGLALGLKIQKKKNRIFVLVGDGECHEGTIWESANIAANLNLGNICTIIDWNGSASQLM
;
A
#
# COMPACT_ATOMS: atom_id res chain seq x y z
N MET A 1 -5.86 17.14 7.96
CA MET A 1 -7.04 16.25 8.07
C MET A 1 -6.53 14.81 8.11
N ASN A 2 -6.76 14.09 9.18
CA ASN A 2 -6.29 12.70 9.30
C ASN A 2 -7.33 11.78 8.67
N VAL A 3 -7.05 11.28 7.46
CA VAL A 3 -7.94 10.35 6.74
C VAL A 3 -7.78 8.94 7.26
N LEU A 4 -6.53 8.50 7.47
CA LEU A 4 -6.20 7.17 8.01
C LEU A 4 -6.22 7.16 9.53
N LYS A 5 -6.87 6.16 10.10
CA LYS A 5 -6.80 5.87 11.53
C LYS A 5 -5.56 5.02 11.80
N PHE A 6 -4.60 5.57 12.51
CA PHE A 6 -3.41 4.84 12.96
C PHE A 6 -2.90 5.38 14.29
N LYS A 7 -2.05 4.62 14.97
CA LYS A 7 -1.34 5.06 16.18
C LYS A 7 0.16 4.96 15.95
N LYS A 8 0.85 6.10 15.97
CA LYS A 8 2.30 6.20 15.77
C LYS A 8 3.10 5.24 16.66
N ASN A 9 2.73 5.13 17.94
CA ASN A 9 3.44 4.32 18.92
C ASN A 9 2.91 2.87 19.02
N ASN A 10 1.95 2.50 18.17
CA ASN A 10 1.39 1.14 18.10
C ASN A 10 0.97 0.82 16.67
N PRO A 11 1.93 0.50 15.79
CA PRO A 11 1.64 0.18 14.38
C PRO A 11 0.77 -1.06 14.24
N ASN A 12 0.77 -1.96 15.22
CA ASN A 12 -0.05 -3.18 15.24
C ASN A 12 -1.43 -2.99 15.88
N TRP A 13 -1.85 -1.74 16.12
CA TRP A 13 -3.17 -1.49 16.69
C TRP A 13 -4.28 -2.09 15.82
N THR A 14 -5.05 -3.00 16.36
CA THR A 14 -6.03 -3.82 15.61
C THR A 14 -7.20 -3.04 14.99
N LYS A 15 -7.45 -1.80 15.46
CA LYS A 15 -8.50 -0.92 14.92
C LYS A 15 -7.96 0.12 13.92
N ARG A 16 -6.68 0.00 13.49
CA ARG A 16 -6.10 0.89 12.49
C ARG A 16 -6.70 0.67 11.11
N ASP A 17 -6.65 1.68 10.29
CA ASP A 17 -6.80 1.50 8.84
C ASP A 17 -5.50 0.94 8.24
N TYR A 18 -5.56 0.39 7.04
CA TYR A 18 -4.45 -0.17 6.31
C TYR A 18 -4.12 0.69 5.10
N PHE A 19 -2.84 0.80 4.76
CA PHE A 19 -2.40 1.47 3.55
C PHE A 19 -1.50 0.53 2.75
N ILE A 20 -1.85 0.30 1.49
CA ILE A 20 -1.06 -0.51 0.56
C ILE A 20 -0.61 0.36 -0.60
N LEU A 21 0.70 0.44 -0.81
CA LEU A 21 1.30 1.06 -1.98
C LEU A 21 1.39 0.01 -3.09
N SER A 22 0.38 -0.07 -3.96
CA SER A 22 0.34 -1.05 -5.05
C SER A 22 1.42 -0.74 -6.10
N LYS A 23 1.59 0.55 -6.47
CA LYS A 23 2.71 1.04 -7.30
C LYS A 23 4.03 1.02 -6.50
N GLY A 24 4.59 -0.17 -6.27
CA GLY A 24 5.72 -0.38 -5.36
C GLY A 24 6.96 0.46 -5.67
N HIS A 25 7.18 0.86 -6.93
CA HIS A 25 8.27 1.76 -7.33
C HIS A 25 8.18 3.17 -6.72
N GLY A 26 7.02 3.56 -6.15
CA GLY A 26 6.83 4.80 -5.39
C GLY A 26 7.30 4.72 -3.93
N CYS A 27 7.97 3.66 -3.52
CA CYS A 27 8.33 3.37 -2.12
C CYS A 27 9.14 4.46 -1.42
N ALA A 28 9.98 5.20 -2.14
CA ALA A 28 10.77 6.29 -1.54
C ALA A 28 9.88 7.34 -0.86
N ALA A 29 8.76 7.72 -1.49
CA ALA A 29 7.79 8.63 -0.89
C ALA A 29 7.16 8.04 0.37
N LEU A 30 6.80 6.74 0.35
CA LEU A 30 6.26 6.04 1.50
C LEU A 30 7.25 6.03 2.67
N TYR A 31 8.53 5.74 2.40
CA TYR A 31 9.56 5.71 3.43
C TYR A 31 9.80 7.08 4.07
N VAL A 32 9.78 8.16 3.27
CA VAL A 32 9.86 9.52 3.80
C VAL A 32 8.67 9.83 4.71
N VAL A 33 7.46 9.42 4.33
CA VAL A 33 6.28 9.56 5.19
C VAL A 33 6.45 8.77 6.49
N PHE A 34 6.90 7.53 6.42
CA PHE A 34 7.16 6.69 7.60
C PHE A 34 8.23 7.29 8.52
N ASN A 35 9.27 7.90 7.95
CA ASN A 35 10.27 8.63 8.74
C ASN A 35 9.65 9.85 9.43
N LYS A 36 8.86 10.66 8.73
CA LYS A 36 8.16 11.81 9.32
C LYS A 36 7.19 11.40 10.43
N LEU A 37 6.57 10.25 10.31
CA LEU A 37 5.71 9.67 11.35
C LEU A 37 6.52 9.04 12.49
N GLY A 38 7.84 8.89 12.35
CA GLY A 38 8.74 8.26 13.33
C GLY A 38 8.61 6.74 13.40
N ILE A 39 8.06 6.11 12.35
CA ILE A 39 8.06 4.66 12.16
C ILE A 39 9.46 4.21 11.73
N LEU A 40 10.11 4.96 10.84
CA LEU A 40 11.49 4.76 10.41
C LEU A 40 12.41 5.81 11.01
N LYS A 41 13.66 5.44 11.26
CA LYS A 41 14.71 6.32 11.75
C LYS A 41 15.42 7.02 10.58
N ASN A 42 16.09 8.14 10.83
CA ASN A 42 16.91 8.82 9.83
C ASN A 42 18.01 7.91 9.27
N LYS A 43 18.59 7.04 10.10
CA LYS A 43 19.57 6.05 9.66
C LYS A 43 19.02 5.14 8.56
N ASP A 44 17.78 4.67 8.70
CA ASP A 44 17.15 3.77 7.74
C ASP A 44 17.03 4.46 6.37
N ILE A 45 16.68 5.75 6.36
CA ILE A 45 16.60 6.56 5.12
C ILE A 45 17.98 6.75 4.47
N LEU A 46 19.02 7.00 5.27
CA LEU A 46 20.39 7.17 4.77
C LEU A 46 20.96 5.88 4.18
N GLU A 47 20.48 4.73 4.65
CA GLU A 47 20.86 3.41 4.16
C GLU A 47 19.92 2.87 3.06
N TYR A 48 19.05 3.73 2.48
CA TYR A 48 18.14 3.35 1.40
C TYR A 48 18.89 2.66 0.25
N SER A 49 18.38 1.51 -0.21
CA SER A 49 18.93 0.71 -1.30
C SER A 49 20.39 0.27 -1.10
N SER A 50 20.88 0.24 0.15
CA SER A 50 22.21 -0.27 0.50
C SER A 50 22.14 -1.72 0.99
N LYS A 51 23.27 -2.43 0.93
CA LYS A 51 23.39 -3.82 1.44
C LYS A 51 23.14 -3.94 2.95
N LYS A 52 23.27 -2.86 3.71
CA LYS A 52 23.10 -2.82 5.17
C LYS A 52 21.71 -2.30 5.58
N GLY A 53 21.00 -1.67 4.67
CA GLY A 53 19.71 -1.06 4.94
C GLY A 53 18.56 -2.04 4.80
N ILE A 54 17.46 -1.74 5.50
CA ILE A 54 16.20 -2.49 5.41
C ILE A 54 15.29 -1.98 4.29
N LEU A 55 15.61 -0.82 3.70
CA LEU A 55 14.79 -0.16 2.69
C LEU A 55 15.31 -0.49 1.30
N GLY A 56 14.55 -1.29 0.56
CA GLY A 56 14.82 -1.60 -0.84
C GLY A 56 14.07 -0.69 -1.81
N GLY A 57 14.27 -0.92 -3.12
CA GLY A 57 13.58 -0.20 -4.20
C GLY A 57 12.08 -0.50 -4.32
N HIS A 58 11.56 -1.42 -3.51
CA HIS A 58 10.14 -1.76 -3.39
C HIS A 58 9.78 -2.01 -1.92
N PRO A 59 8.50 -1.82 -1.51
CA PRO A 59 8.07 -2.12 -0.16
C PRO A 59 8.20 -3.61 0.17
N ASP A 60 8.75 -3.90 1.33
CA ASP A 60 8.89 -5.27 1.85
C ASP A 60 8.26 -5.35 3.24
N SER A 61 7.15 -6.07 3.34
CA SER A 61 6.40 -6.23 4.59
C SER A 61 7.08 -7.11 5.62
N THR A 62 8.13 -7.85 5.23
CA THR A 62 8.90 -8.70 6.16
C THR A 62 9.99 -7.91 6.88
N ASN A 63 10.56 -6.90 6.23
CA ASN A 63 11.70 -6.16 6.75
C ASN A 63 11.39 -4.72 7.14
N VAL A 64 10.38 -4.09 6.54
CA VAL A 64 10.10 -2.66 6.74
C VAL A 64 8.90 -2.46 7.65
N PRO A 65 9.09 -1.93 8.86
CA PRO A 65 7.99 -1.64 9.78
C PRO A 65 6.93 -0.73 9.14
N GLY A 66 5.66 -1.11 9.31
CA GLY A 66 4.53 -0.34 8.78
C GLY A 66 4.14 -0.63 7.33
N VAL A 67 4.94 -1.41 6.60
CA VAL A 67 4.56 -1.92 5.28
C VAL A 67 3.58 -3.07 5.44
N GLU A 68 2.38 -2.94 4.87
CA GLU A 68 1.29 -3.91 5.02
C GLU A 68 1.35 -5.05 4.01
N ALA A 69 1.95 -4.81 2.84
CA ALA A 69 2.15 -5.81 1.79
C ALA A 69 3.42 -5.51 1.01
N SER A 70 4.18 -6.57 0.69
CA SER A 70 5.28 -6.47 -0.27
C SER A 70 4.70 -6.27 -1.66
N THR A 71 5.19 -5.25 -2.38
CA THR A 71 4.72 -4.88 -3.71
C THR A 71 5.91 -4.56 -4.62
N GLY A 72 5.68 -4.47 -5.93
CA GLY A 72 6.73 -4.22 -6.93
C GLY A 72 6.31 -4.74 -8.29
N SER A 73 5.77 -5.96 -8.35
CA SER A 73 5.07 -6.44 -9.55
C SER A 73 3.75 -5.70 -9.69
N LEU A 74 3.57 -4.95 -10.78
CA LEU A 74 2.35 -4.18 -11.03
C LEU A 74 1.12 -5.09 -11.07
N GLY A 75 -0.01 -4.58 -10.63
CA GLY A 75 -1.26 -5.32 -10.57
C GLY A 75 -1.41 -6.31 -9.41
N HIS A 76 -0.45 -6.39 -8.46
CA HIS A 76 -0.50 -7.36 -7.34
C HIS A 76 -0.90 -6.75 -6.01
N GLY A 77 -0.57 -5.48 -5.76
CA GLY A 77 -0.92 -4.82 -4.50
C GLY A 77 -2.42 -4.60 -4.33
N PHE A 78 -3.12 -4.25 -5.41
CA PHE A 78 -4.57 -4.05 -5.37
C PHE A 78 -5.36 -5.35 -5.11
N PRO A 79 -5.12 -6.48 -5.79
CA PRO A 79 -5.72 -7.77 -5.43
C PRO A 79 -5.48 -8.16 -3.97
N THR A 80 -4.27 -7.93 -3.45
CA THR A 80 -3.96 -8.16 -2.04
C THR A 80 -4.83 -7.30 -1.13
N ALA A 81 -5.02 -6.02 -1.48
CA ALA A 81 -5.91 -5.12 -0.75
C ALA A 81 -7.36 -5.60 -0.76
N VAL A 82 -7.84 -6.11 -1.90
CA VAL A 82 -9.20 -6.68 -2.05
C VAL A 82 -9.36 -7.92 -1.15
N GLY A 83 -8.38 -8.82 -1.14
CA GLY A 83 -8.37 -9.98 -0.26
C GLY A 83 -8.41 -9.60 1.22
N LEU A 84 -7.61 -8.59 1.62
CA LEU A 84 -7.62 -8.07 2.99
C LEU A 84 -8.97 -7.42 3.34
N ALA A 85 -9.57 -6.67 2.41
CA ALA A 85 -10.89 -6.04 2.60
C ALA A 85 -11.98 -7.10 2.84
N LEU A 86 -11.95 -8.19 2.07
CA LEU A 86 -12.85 -9.31 2.25
C LEU A 86 -12.65 -9.98 3.62
N GLY A 87 -11.41 -10.27 3.99
CA GLY A 87 -11.09 -10.86 5.29
C GLY A 87 -11.58 -10.02 6.46
N LEU A 88 -11.42 -8.69 6.40
CA LEU A 88 -11.93 -7.76 7.41
C LEU A 88 -13.46 -7.73 7.44
N LYS A 89 -14.11 -7.78 6.28
CA LYS A 89 -15.58 -7.84 6.18
C LYS A 89 -16.13 -9.11 6.81
N ILE A 90 -15.56 -10.29 6.49
CA ILE A 90 -15.94 -11.58 7.07
C ILE A 90 -15.81 -11.55 8.61
N GLN A 91 -14.70 -10.95 9.11
CA GLN A 91 -14.46 -10.77 10.55
C GLN A 91 -15.31 -9.66 11.18
N LYS A 92 -16.21 -9.01 10.43
CA LYS A 92 -17.06 -7.88 10.87
C LYS A 92 -16.25 -6.73 11.47
N LYS A 93 -15.00 -6.53 11.01
CA LYS A 93 -14.14 -5.42 11.43
C LYS A 93 -14.46 -4.16 10.64
N LYS A 94 -14.32 -2.99 11.29
CA LYS A 94 -14.62 -1.67 10.72
C LYS A 94 -13.38 -0.97 10.14
N ASN A 95 -12.27 -1.67 10.00
CA ASN A 95 -11.04 -1.14 9.42
C ASN A 95 -11.26 -0.82 7.93
N ARG A 96 -10.69 0.27 7.46
CA ARG A 96 -10.67 0.62 6.04
C ARG A 96 -9.31 0.32 5.45
N ILE A 97 -9.30 0.08 4.15
CA ILE A 97 -8.08 -0.11 3.38
C ILE A 97 -7.98 1.00 2.36
N PHE A 98 -6.85 1.65 2.33
CA PHE A 98 -6.48 2.62 1.30
C PHE A 98 -5.40 1.99 0.44
N VAL A 99 -5.59 1.97 -0.86
CA VAL A 99 -4.61 1.44 -1.80
C VAL A 99 -4.29 2.47 -2.87
N LEU A 100 -3.00 2.71 -3.06
CA LEU A 100 -2.50 3.63 -4.08
C LEU A 100 -1.99 2.83 -5.29
N VAL A 101 -2.67 3.01 -6.42
CA VAL A 101 -2.41 2.36 -7.71
C VAL A 101 -1.83 3.38 -8.67
N GLY A 102 -0.91 2.98 -9.53
CA GLY A 102 -0.41 3.82 -10.62
C GLY A 102 -1.29 3.75 -11.87
N ASP A 103 -1.26 4.79 -12.71
CA ASP A 103 -1.95 4.81 -14.00
C ASP A 103 -1.45 3.71 -14.94
N GLY A 104 -0.14 3.51 -15.04
CA GLY A 104 0.45 2.39 -15.79
C GLY A 104 0.06 1.02 -15.23
N GLU A 105 -0.09 0.90 -13.92
CA GLU A 105 -0.56 -0.32 -13.26
C GLU A 105 -2.01 -0.66 -13.66
N CYS A 106 -2.82 0.33 -14.01
CA CYS A 106 -4.19 0.12 -14.49
C CYS A 106 -4.28 -0.61 -15.85
N HIS A 107 -3.16 -0.83 -16.53
CA HIS A 107 -3.10 -1.67 -17.72
C HIS A 107 -3.05 -3.18 -17.40
N GLU A 108 -2.78 -3.54 -16.14
CA GLU A 108 -2.80 -4.93 -15.70
C GLU A 108 -4.25 -5.45 -15.55
N GLY A 109 -4.54 -6.59 -16.15
CA GLY A 109 -5.87 -7.21 -16.10
C GLY A 109 -6.34 -7.49 -14.68
N THR A 110 -5.41 -7.86 -13.79
CA THR A 110 -5.67 -8.16 -12.38
C THR A 110 -6.29 -7.00 -11.61
N ILE A 111 -6.02 -5.75 -12.02
CA ILE A 111 -6.67 -4.57 -11.42
C ILE A 111 -8.17 -4.61 -11.68
N TRP A 112 -8.58 -4.83 -12.92
CA TRP A 112 -10.01 -4.84 -13.31
C TRP A 112 -10.76 -6.07 -12.81
N GLU A 113 -10.11 -7.23 -12.83
CA GLU A 113 -10.65 -8.47 -12.25
C GLU A 113 -10.91 -8.29 -10.74
N SER A 114 -9.95 -7.72 -10.03
CA SER A 114 -10.07 -7.45 -8.60
C SER A 114 -11.11 -6.38 -8.29
N ALA A 115 -11.23 -5.35 -9.12
CA ALA A 115 -12.28 -4.34 -8.99
C ALA A 115 -13.67 -4.95 -9.15
N ASN A 116 -13.85 -5.84 -10.13
CA ASN A 116 -15.09 -6.59 -10.31
C ASN A 116 -15.42 -7.46 -9.09
N ILE A 117 -14.43 -8.17 -8.54
CA ILE A 117 -14.60 -8.97 -7.31
C ILE A 117 -15.02 -8.07 -6.15
N ALA A 118 -14.33 -6.94 -5.95
CA ALA A 118 -14.64 -6.00 -4.88
C ALA A 118 -16.07 -5.45 -4.99
N ALA A 119 -16.51 -5.11 -6.21
CA ALA A 119 -17.86 -4.63 -6.47
C ALA A 119 -18.92 -5.72 -6.20
N ASN A 120 -18.73 -6.93 -6.75
CA ASN A 120 -19.66 -8.04 -6.56
C ASN A 120 -19.80 -8.46 -5.08
N LEU A 121 -18.70 -8.39 -4.34
CA LEU A 121 -18.69 -8.69 -2.91
C LEU A 121 -19.09 -7.48 -2.03
N ASN A 122 -19.45 -6.34 -2.63
CA ASN A 122 -19.83 -5.11 -1.91
C ASN A 122 -18.81 -4.73 -0.82
N LEU A 123 -17.52 -4.63 -1.20
CA LEU A 123 -16.42 -4.29 -0.30
C LEU A 123 -16.33 -2.76 -0.11
N GLY A 124 -17.30 -2.17 0.62
CA GLY A 124 -17.31 -0.73 0.89
C GLY A 124 -16.22 -0.24 1.88
N ASN A 125 -15.37 -1.15 2.35
CA ASN A 125 -14.25 -0.85 3.26
C ASN A 125 -12.91 -0.67 2.53
N ILE A 126 -12.86 -0.67 1.20
CA ILE A 126 -11.68 -0.36 0.40
C ILE A 126 -11.86 0.98 -0.31
N CYS A 127 -10.79 1.79 -0.31
CA CYS A 127 -10.69 3.04 -1.05
C CYS A 127 -9.48 2.97 -1.96
N THR A 128 -9.72 2.95 -3.26
CA THR A 128 -8.67 2.92 -4.28
C THR A 128 -8.39 4.34 -4.76
N ILE A 129 -7.11 4.72 -4.75
CA ILE A 129 -6.62 6.00 -5.22
C ILE A 129 -5.73 5.70 -6.43
N ILE A 130 -6.02 6.32 -7.56
CA ILE A 130 -5.21 6.20 -8.77
C ILE A 130 -4.34 7.46 -8.89
N ASP A 131 -3.03 7.26 -8.91
CA ASP A 131 -2.07 8.31 -9.23
C ASP A 131 -2.01 8.46 -10.75
N TRP A 132 -2.83 9.34 -11.26
CA TRP A 132 -2.97 9.63 -12.69
C TRP A 132 -1.96 10.69 -13.12
N ASN A 133 -0.69 10.32 -13.17
CA ASN A 133 0.40 11.26 -13.42
C ASN A 133 0.87 11.30 -14.89
N GLY A 134 0.31 10.47 -15.76
CA GLY A 134 0.64 10.40 -17.19
C GLY A 134 1.99 9.75 -17.49
N SER A 135 2.68 9.19 -16.50
CA SER A 135 4.02 8.61 -16.72
C SER A 135 3.99 7.27 -17.47
N ALA A 136 2.85 6.60 -17.49
CA ALA A 136 2.68 5.34 -18.23
C ALA A 136 2.82 5.52 -19.75
N SER A 137 2.50 6.68 -20.26
CA SER A 137 2.53 6.98 -21.71
C SER A 137 3.95 7.07 -22.31
N GLN A 138 4.98 7.06 -21.48
CA GLN A 138 6.38 7.14 -21.94
C GLN A 138 6.94 5.77 -22.36
N LEU A 139 6.18 4.70 -22.20
CA LEU A 139 6.58 3.32 -22.54
C LEU A 139 5.86 2.77 -23.78
N MET A 140 5.15 3.62 -24.52
CA MET A 140 4.50 3.28 -25.80
C MET A 140 5.17 3.99 -26.97
#